data_d390303b96e417a4888f24e401b97c26
#
_entry.id   d390303b96e417a4888f24e401b97c26
#
_cell.length_a   1.000
_cell.length_b   1.000
_cell.length_c   1.000
_cell.angle_alpha   90.00
_cell.angle_beta   90.00
_cell.angle_gamma   90.00
#
_symmetry.space_group_name_H-M   'P 1'
#
loop_
_entity.id
_entity.type
_entity.pdbx_description
1 polymer ?
#
loop_
_entity_poly.entity_id
_entity_poly.type
_entity_poly.pdbx_seq_one_letter_code
_entity_poly.pdbx_strand_id
1 'polypeptide(L)'
;DDLVAPPYDVIDPEDLDRLLPRSPWTAVRLDGPDDTEKAARLLGEWQDEGVLVRDERPAVWLLEEDFTGPDGVPRRRRGIVARVRLDPYGSGAVLPHERTFSGPKEARLRLLRATRTKPSPIFMLHHGTAPSPTGEPALQAELDGVVSRLWRIGDPAEAERALAGAEGPLLIADGHH
;
A
#
# COMPACT_ATOMS: atom_id res chain seq x y z
N ASP A 1 10.06 5.77 10.81
CA ASP A 1 8.66 6.05 11.17
C ASP A 1 8.15 7.38 10.61
N ASP A 2 9.02 8.39 10.43
CA ASP A 2 8.60 9.75 10.02
C ASP A 2 8.13 9.86 8.57
N LEU A 3 8.30 8.81 7.77
CA LEU A 3 7.91 8.76 6.37
C LEU A 3 6.51 8.17 6.17
N VAL A 4 6.04 7.34 7.11
CA VAL A 4 4.76 6.64 7.00
C VAL A 4 3.61 7.48 7.53
N ALA A 5 2.42 7.24 7.00
CA ALA A 5 1.19 7.90 7.37
C ALA A 5 0.02 6.90 7.36
N PRO A 6 -1.06 7.19 8.08
CA PRO A 6 -2.31 6.45 7.93
C PRO A 6 -2.85 6.53 6.50
N PRO A 7 -3.83 5.70 6.13
CA PRO A 7 -4.56 5.86 4.88
C PRO A 7 -5.15 7.27 4.74
N TYR A 8 -5.14 7.80 3.52
CA TYR A 8 -5.51 9.20 3.24
C TYR A 8 -6.93 9.59 3.69
N ASP A 9 -7.84 8.63 3.72
CA ASP A 9 -9.27 8.80 4.03
C ASP A 9 -9.60 8.84 5.54
N VAL A 10 -8.62 8.51 6.37
CA VAL A 10 -8.73 8.63 7.84
C VAL A 10 -7.92 9.79 8.41
N ILE A 11 -7.18 10.53 7.58
CA ILE A 11 -6.37 11.68 7.99
C ILE A 11 -7.25 12.91 8.11
N ASP A 12 -7.38 13.46 9.31
CA ASP A 12 -8.06 14.72 9.56
C ASP A 12 -7.09 15.94 9.55
N PRO A 13 -7.59 17.18 9.66
CA PRO A 13 -6.73 18.37 9.69
C PRO A 13 -5.72 18.40 10.85
N GLU A 14 -6.06 17.85 12.02
CA GLU A 14 -5.14 17.80 13.18
C GLU A 14 -4.02 16.79 12.92
N ASP A 15 -4.34 15.68 12.24
CA ASP A 15 -3.35 14.72 11.77
C ASP A 15 -2.39 15.33 10.75
N LEU A 16 -2.88 16.16 9.82
CA LEU A 16 -2.02 16.86 8.87
C LEU A 16 -1.01 17.77 9.59
N ASP A 17 -1.46 18.54 10.58
CA ASP A 17 -0.59 19.40 11.39
C ASP A 17 0.47 18.60 12.16
N ARG A 18 0.17 17.37 12.54
CA ARG A 18 1.07 16.45 13.24
C ARG A 18 2.03 15.73 12.28
N LEU A 19 1.56 15.32 11.11
CA LEU A 19 2.32 14.47 10.18
C LEU A 19 3.24 15.26 9.25
N LEU A 20 2.79 16.41 8.74
CA LEU A 20 3.57 17.19 7.78
C LEU A 20 4.93 17.70 8.31
N PRO A 21 5.08 18.08 9.59
CA PRO A 21 6.37 18.50 10.14
C PRO A 21 7.35 17.36 10.41
N ARG A 22 6.90 16.10 10.46
CA ARG A 22 7.75 14.95 10.79
C ARG A 22 8.86 14.73 9.77
N SER A 23 8.56 14.93 8.50
CA SER A 23 9.54 14.80 7.43
C SER A 23 9.13 15.59 6.18
N PRO A 24 10.08 16.18 5.44
CA PRO A 24 9.80 16.70 4.12
C PRO A 24 9.36 15.62 3.11
N TRP A 25 9.63 14.36 3.41
CA TRP A 25 9.35 13.20 2.55
C TRP A 25 8.23 12.29 3.09
N THR A 26 7.40 12.77 4.00
CA THR A 26 6.27 11.97 4.52
C THR A 26 5.28 11.63 3.40
N ALA A 27 4.76 10.39 3.43
CA ALA A 27 3.82 9.86 2.43
C ALA A 27 2.55 10.72 2.25
N VAL A 28 2.12 11.40 3.31
CA VAL A 28 1.00 12.34 3.30
C VAL A 28 1.11 13.39 2.18
N ARG A 29 2.33 13.82 1.84
CA ARG A 29 2.54 14.84 0.80
C ARG A 29 2.22 14.35 -0.61
N LEU A 30 2.21 13.03 -0.82
CA LEU A 30 1.90 12.40 -2.11
C LEU A 30 0.47 11.85 -2.17
N ASP A 31 -0.03 11.31 -1.06
CA ASP A 31 -1.27 10.55 -1.06
C ASP A 31 -2.48 11.32 -0.49
N GLY A 32 -2.25 12.31 0.37
CA GLY A 32 -3.29 13.06 1.07
C GLY A 32 -3.91 14.24 0.35
N PRO A 33 -3.25 14.89 -0.61
CA PRO A 33 -3.63 16.25 -0.96
C PRO A 33 -4.75 16.36 -1.97
N ASP A 34 -5.50 17.45 -1.81
CA ASP A 34 -6.42 17.96 -2.82
C ASP A 34 -5.70 18.48 -4.08
N ASP A 35 -4.41 18.84 -3.97
CA ASP A 35 -3.58 19.34 -5.08
C ASP A 35 -2.74 18.22 -5.71
N THR A 36 -3.32 17.56 -6.71
CA THR A 36 -2.68 16.47 -7.45
C THR A 36 -1.49 16.93 -8.31
N GLU A 37 -1.43 18.19 -8.74
CA GLU A 37 -0.30 18.73 -9.48
C GLU A 37 0.91 18.93 -8.56
N LYS A 38 0.67 19.38 -7.34
CA LYS A 38 1.71 19.47 -6.32
C LYS A 38 2.27 18.08 -5.98
N ALA A 39 1.42 17.08 -5.80
CA ALA A 39 1.87 15.70 -5.58
C ALA A 39 2.71 15.18 -6.74
N ALA A 40 2.33 15.47 -7.99
CA ALA A 40 3.10 15.06 -9.17
C ALA A 40 4.47 15.75 -9.24
N ARG A 41 4.55 17.05 -8.95
CA ARG A 41 5.83 17.77 -8.87
C ARG A 41 6.74 17.20 -7.80
N LEU A 42 6.23 17.04 -6.57
CA LEU A 42 7.00 16.46 -5.45
C LEU A 42 7.51 15.05 -5.77
N LEU A 43 6.68 14.23 -6.40
CA LEU A 43 7.10 12.89 -6.81
C LEU A 43 8.28 12.94 -7.79
N GLY A 44 8.25 13.86 -8.75
CA GLY A 44 9.36 14.08 -9.69
C GLY A 44 10.62 14.58 -8.97
N GLU A 45 10.49 15.60 -8.14
CA GLU A 45 11.58 16.16 -7.34
C GLU A 45 12.26 15.08 -6.48
N TRP A 46 11.48 14.24 -5.77
CA TRP A 46 12.01 13.16 -4.94
C TRP A 46 12.71 12.06 -5.75
N GLN A 47 12.28 11.84 -6.99
CA GLN A 47 12.97 10.91 -7.89
C GLN A 47 14.29 11.51 -8.42
N ASP A 48 14.30 12.77 -8.79
CA ASP A 48 15.48 13.48 -9.28
C ASP A 48 16.54 13.64 -8.18
N GLU A 49 16.11 13.87 -6.95
CA GLU A 49 16.97 13.96 -5.76
C GLU A 49 17.43 12.60 -5.23
N GLY A 50 16.90 11.49 -5.76
CA GLY A 50 17.22 10.14 -5.29
C GLY A 50 16.62 9.76 -3.94
N VAL A 51 15.61 10.51 -3.46
CA VAL A 51 14.82 10.18 -2.26
C VAL A 51 13.92 8.98 -2.54
N LEU A 52 13.29 8.96 -3.72
CA LEU A 52 12.57 7.80 -4.23
C LEU A 52 13.35 7.17 -5.38
N VAL A 53 13.78 5.95 -5.18
CA VAL A 53 14.53 5.19 -6.17
C VAL A 53 13.65 4.05 -6.71
N ARG A 54 13.58 3.95 -8.03
CA ARG A 54 12.90 2.82 -8.65
C ARG A 54 13.77 1.57 -8.57
N ASP A 55 13.20 0.46 -8.14
CA ASP A 55 13.85 -0.85 -8.23
C ASP A 55 14.29 -1.16 -9.66
N GLU A 56 15.51 -1.63 -9.85
CA GLU A 56 16.05 -2.01 -11.17
C GLU A 56 15.29 -3.20 -11.79
N ARG A 57 14.80 -4.10 -10.95
CA ARG A 57 14.04 -5.28 -11.35
C ARG A 57 12.75 -5.39 -10.58
N PRO A 58 11.66 -5.87 -11.23
CA PRO A 58 10.41 -6.16 -10.53
C PRO A 58 10.64 -7.06 -9.32
N ALA A 59 9.90 -6.82 -8.25
CA ALA A 59 9.94 -7.62 -7.05
C ALA A 59 8.52 -7.82 -6.51
N VAL A 60 8.36 -8.86 -5.72
CA VAL A 60 7.23 -9.08 -4.83
C VAL A 60 7.71 -8.77 -3.42
N TRP A 61 6.82 -8.27 -2.58
CA TRP A 61 7.16 -8.00 -1.19
C TRP A 61 6.26 -8.81 -0.27
N LEU A 62 6.84 -9.42 0.75
CA LEU A 62 6.08 -9.95 1.87
C LEU A 62 5.88 -8.84 2.89
N LEU A 63 4.65 -8.71 3.37
CA LEU A 63 4.26 -7.81 4.45
C LEU A 63 3.92 -8.62 5.68
N GLU A 64 4.45 -8.24 6.82
CA GLU A 64 4.00 -8.73 8.13
C GLU A 64 3.68 -7.54 9.02
N GLU A 65 2.53 -7.58 9.67
CA GLU A 65 2.08 -6.53 10.59
C GLU A 65 1.71 -7.14 11.92
N ASP A 66 2.33 -6.64 12.99
CA ASP A 66 1.94 -6.92 14.37
C ASP A 66 1.08 -5.78 14.89
N PHE A 67 -0.08 -6.09 15.44
CA PHE A 67 -1.03 -5.10 15.96
C PHE A 67 -1.88 -5.68 17.10
N THR A 68 -2.50 -4.79 17.87
CA THR A 68 -3.47 -5.19 18.88
C THR A 68 -4.88 -5.02 18.31
N GLY A 69 -5.67 -6.09 18.35
CA GLY A 69 -7.06 -6.05 17.91
C GLY A 69 -7.95 -5.21 18.83
N PRO A 70 -9.18 -4.90 18.41
CA PRO A 70 -10.12 -4.09 19.22
C PRO A 70 -10.52 -4.76 20.54
N ASP A 71 -10.31 -6.06 20.66
CA ASP A 71 -10.49 -6.86 21.87
C ASP A 71 -9.25 -6.89 22.78
N GLY A 72 -8.21 -6.12 22.46
CA GLY A 72 -6.95 -6.07 23.21
C GLY A 72 -6.01 -7.26 22.97
N VAL A 73 -6.33 -8.16 22.03
CA VAL A 73 -5.53 -9.34 21.75
C VAL A 73 -4.45 -9.04 20.70
N PRO A 74 -3.17 -9.34 20.98
CA PRO A 74 -2.10 -9.23 19.98
C PRO A 74 -2.38 -10.15 18.78
N ARG A 75 -2.20 -9.61 17.59
CA ARG A 75 -2.41 -10.32 16.32
C ARG A 75 -1.29 -10.06 15.34
N ARG A 76 -1.14 -10.99 14.42
CA ARG A 76 -0.24 -10.86 13.29
C ARG A 76 -1.00 -11.08 11.99
N ARG A 77 -0.82 -10.17 11.05
CA ARG A 77 -1.32 -10.29 9.67
C ARG A 77 -0.14 -10.45 8.72
N ARG A 78 -0.29 -11.29 7.71
CA ARG A 78 0.67 -11.43 6.62
C ARG A 78 -0.01 -11.21 5.29
N GLY A 79 0.72 -10.62 4.37
CA GLY A 79 0.25 -10.35 3.03
C GLY A 79 1.38 -10.37 2.01
N ILE A 80 0.98 -10.24 0.75
CA ILE A 80 1.88 -10.14 -0.39
C ILE A 80 1.56 -8.85 -1.11
N VAL A 81 2.56 -7.98 -1.29
CA VAL A 81 2.43 -6.78 -2.12
C VAL A 81 2.95 -7.12 -3.51
N ALA A 82 2.03 -7.13 -4.47
CA ALA A 82 2.32 -7.51 -5.85
C ALA A 82 1.43 -6.74 -6.83
N ARG A 83 1.73 -6.86 -8.12
CA ARG A 83 0.87 -6.35 -9.19
C ARG A 83 -0.16 -7.40 -9.55
N VAL A 84 -1.43 -7.00 -9.59
CA VAL A 84 -2.54 -7.85 -10.00
C VAL A 84 -3.00 -7.43 -11.40
N ARG A 85 -3.23 -8.41 -12.28
CA ARG A 85 -3.83 -8.14 -13.59
C ARG A 85 -5.26 -7.64 -13.39
N LEU A 86 -5.60 -6.57 -14.09
CA LEU A 86 -6.97 -6.06 -14.08
C LEU A 86 -7.86 -6.93 -14.96
N ASP A 87 -8.92 -7.47 -14.38
CA ASP A 87 -9.97 -8.18 -15.07
C ASP A 87 -11.30 -7.40 -14.97
N PRO A 88 -12.20 -7.51 -15.96
CA PRO A 88 -13.50 -6.87 -15.88
C PRO A 88 -14.29 -7.36 -14.65
N TYR A 89 -15.04 -6.46 -14.02
CA TYR A 89 -15.98 -6.86 -12.98
C TYR A 89 -16.96 -7.90 -13.50
N GLY A 90 -17.23 -8.92 -12.67
CA GLY A 90 -18.10 -10.05 -13.03
C GLY A 90 -17.37 -11.23 -13.66
N SER A 91 -16.06 -11.13 -13.95
CA SER A 91 -15.24 -12.28 -14.36
C SER A 91 -15.05 -13.34 -13.28
N GLY A 92 -15.26 -12.96 -11.99
CA GLY A 92 -15.06 -13.83 -10.84
C GLY A 92 -13.62 -13.84 -10.28
N ALA A 93 -12.65 -13.23 -10.95
CA ALA A 93 -11.27 -13.19 -10.49
C ALA A 93 -11.05 -12.16 -9.38
N VAL A 94 -11.69 -11.00 -9.48
CA VAL A 94 -11.65 -9.94 -8.47
C VAL A 94 -13.08 -9.61 -8.06
N LEU A 95 -13.38 -9.71 -6.78
CA LEU A 95 -14.70 -9.50 -6.20
C LEU A 95 -14.72 -8.17 -5.45
N PRO A 96 -15.60 -7.22 -5.80
CA PRO A 96 -15.83 -6.03 -5.00
C PRO A 96 -16.64 -6.38 -3.74
N HIS A 97 -16.38 -5.68 -2.62
CA HIS A 97 -17.20 -5.83 -1.42
C HIS A 97 -18.41 -4.88 -1.40
N GLU A 98 -18.31 -3.76 -2.10
CA GLU A 98 -19.40 -2.78 -2.22
C GLU A 98 -19.29 -1.97 -3.52
N ARG A 99 -20.24 -1.06 -3.75
CA ARG A 99 -20.20 -0.11 -4.87
C ARG A 99 -19.34 1.09 -4.51
N THR A 100 -18.49 1.52 -5.44
CA THR A 100 -17.63 2.70 -5.27
C THR A 100 -18.45 4.00 -5.33
N PHE A 101 -18.05 5.00 -4.54
CA PHE A 101 -18.59 6.35 -4.60
C PHE A 101 -17.88 7.17 -5.69
N SER A 102 -18.64 8.04 -6.38
CA SER A 102 -18.09 8.82 -7.50
C SER A 102 -17.00 9.80 -7.04
N GLY A 103 -17.22 10.55 -5.95
CA GLY A 103 -16.28 11.54 -5.46
C GLY A 103 -14.89 11.01 -5.16
N PRO A 104 -14.72 10.04 -4.24
CA PRO A 104 -13.42 9.41 -3.96
C PRO A 104 -12.78 8.80 -5.21
N LYS A 105 -13.55 8.10 -6.04
CA LYS A 105 -13.06 7.51 -7.29
C LYS A 105 -12.46 8.56 -8.23
N GLU A 106 -13.14 9.67 -8.44
CA GLU A 106 -12.65 10.77 -9.31
C GLU A 106 -11.39 11.42 -8.73
N ALA A 107 -11.30 11.62 -7.42
CA ALA A 107 -10.12 12.16 -6.76
C ALA A 107 -8.91 11.22 -6.95
N ARG A 108 -9.07 9.93 -6.71
CA ARG A 108 -8.00 8.92 -6.92
C ARG A 108 -7.59 8.81 -8.38
N LEU A 109 -8.54 8.89 -9.32
CA LEU A 109 -8.26 8.90 -10.75
C LEU A 109 -7.45 10.14 -11.18
N ARG A 110 -7.76 11.32 -10.65
CA ARG A 110 -6.97 12.55 -10.91
C ARG A 110 -5.54 12.36 -10.42
N LEU A 111 -5.35 11.90 -9.18
CA LEU A 111 -4.02 11.65 -8.61
C LEU A 111 -3.23 10.64 -9.47
N LEU A 112 -3.84 9.53 -9.83
CA LEU A 112 -3.21 8.51 -10.68
C LEU A 112 -2.81 9.06 -12.06
N ARG A 113 -3.66 9.91 -12.67
CA ARG A 113 -3.34 10.55 -13.96
C ARG A 113 -2.18 11.53 -13.86
N ALA A 114 -2.13 12.32 -12.79
CA ALA A 114 -1.08 13.30 -12.57
C ALA A 114 0.27 12.65 -12.23
N THR A 115 0.27 11.68 -11.33
CA THR A 115 1.50 11.06 -10.81
C THR A 115 1.96 9.82 -11.59
N ARG A 116 1.08 9.18 -12.36
CA ARG A 116 1.30 7.86 -12.96
C ARG A 116 1.74 6.80 -11.94
N THR A 117 1.42 7.03 -10.70
CA THR A 117 1.81 6.20 -9.56
C THR A 117 0.58 5.93 -8.70
N LYS A 118 0.50 4.75 -8.13
CA LYS A 118 -0.50 4.39 -7.12
C LYS A 118 0.20 4.40 -5.75
N PRO A 119 0.05 5.47 -4.97
CA PRO A 119 0.77 5.62 -3.70
C PRO A 119 0.25 4.67 -2.61
N SER A 120 -1.04 4.37 -2.62
CA SER A 120 -1.65 3.42 -1.68
C SER A 120 -2.03 2.12 -2.38
N PRO A 121 -1.62 0.94 -1.88
CA PRO A 121 -2.06 -0.33 -2.41
C PRO A 121 -3.54 -0.58 -2.12
N ILE A 122 -4.17 -1.44 -2.95
CA ILE A 122 -5.49 -1.99 -2.64
C ILE A 122 -5.30 -3.17 -1.69
N PHE A 123 -6.08 -3.21 -0.62
CA PHE A 123 -6.09 -4.36 0.29
C PHE A 123 -7.09 -5.40 -0.21
N MET A 124 -6.60 -6.62 -0.43
CA MET A 124 -7.41 -7.74 -0.90
C MET A 124 -7.23 -8.95 0.01
N LEU A 125 -8.30 -9.74 0.14
CA LEU A 125 -8.32 -11.01 0.85
C LEU A 125 -8.35 -12.17 -0.14
N HIS A 126 -7.72 -13.29 0.20
CA HIS A 126 -7.74 -14.54 -0.54
C HIS A 126 -7.80 -15.74 0.41
N HIS A 127 -8.14 -16.92 -0.10
CA HIS A 127 -8.28 -18.14 0.71
C HIS A 127 -6.94 -18.82 1.06
N GLY A 128 -5.89 -18.49 0.34
CA GLY A 128 -4.56 -19.07 0.60
C GLY A 128 -3.82 -18.41 1.76
N THR A 129 -2.58 -18.75 1.90
CA THR A 129 -1.69 -18.22 2.94
C THR A 129 -0.47 -17.54 2.35
N ALA A 130 -0.10 -16.38 2.89
CA ALA A 130 1.19 -15.79 2.59
C ALA A 130 2.31 -16.60 3.27
N PRO A 131 3.44 -16.84 2.58
CA PRO A 131 4.57 -17.56 3.19
C PRO A 131 5.14 -16.77 4.37
N SER A 132 5.80 -17.50 5.28
CA SER A 132 6.55 -16.86 6.36
C SER A 132 7.82 -16.23 5.79
N PRO A 133 8.11 -14.96 6.10
CA PRO A 133 9.35 -14.35 5.68
C PRO A 133 10.56 -14.99 6.38
N THR A 134 11.74 -14.88 5.77
CA THR A 134 13.01 -15.35 6.31
C THR A 134 14.04 -14.23 6.29
N GLY A 135 14.95 -14.24 7.26
CA GLY A 135 15.98 -13.20 7.40
C GLY A 135 15.44 -11.88 7.94
N GLU A 136 16.27 -10.86 7.86
CA GLU A 136 15.91 -9.51 8.32
C GLU A 136 15.00 -8.80 7.31
N PRO A 137 14.03 -7.99 7.78
CA PRO A 137 13.20 -7.18 6.90
C PRO A 137 14.04 -6.11 6.19
N ALA A 138 13.73 -5.85 4.93
CA ALA A 138 14.33 -4.76 4.18
C ALA A 138 13.84 -3.38 4.68
N LEU A 139 12.61 -3.32 5.16
CA LEU A 139 11.99 -2.11 5.71
C LEU A 139 11.17 -2.47 6.95
N GLN A 140 11.21 -1.59 7.94
CA GLN A 140 10.34 -1.66 9.11
C GLN A 140 9.90 -0.26 9.51
N ALA A 141 8.64 -0.14 9.89
CA ALA A 141 8.07 1.08 10.44
C ALA A 141 7.04 0.77 11.52
N GLU A 142 6.85 1.71 12.43
CA GLU A 142 5.80 1.66 13.44
C GLU A 142 4.93 2.92 13.32
N LEU A 143 3.62 2.71 13.30
CA LEU A 143 2.62 3.76 13.28
C LEU A 143 1.41 3.34 14.11
N ASP A 144 1.01 4.17 15.08
CA ASP A 144 -0.19 3.98 15.91
C ASP A 144 -0.29 2.57 16.55
N GLY A 145 0.85 2.03 17.00
CA GLY A 145 0.93 0.71 17.63
C GLY A 145 0.89 -0.47 16.66
N VAL A 146 0.95 -0.21 15.36
CA VAL A 146 1.12 -1.24 14.32
C VAL A 146 2.58 -1.26 13.87
N VAL A 147 3.24 -2.40 14.01
CA VAL A 147 4.59 -2.62 13.50
C VAL A 147 4.51 -3.35 12.17
N SER A 148 4.88 -2.64 11.11
CA SER A 148 4.89 -3.18 9.73
C SER A 148 6.31 -3.51 9.29
N ARG A 149 6.51 -4.68 8.68
CA ARG A 149 7.79 -5.14 8.14
C ARG A 149 7.63 -5.63 6.71
N LEU A 150 8.58 -5.33 5.87
CA LEU A 150 8.59 -5.71 4.46
C LEU A 150 9.88 -6.45 4.10
N TRP A 151 9.73 -7.60 3.43
CA TRP A 151 10.82 -8.40 2.86
C TRP A 151 10.71 -8.40 1.35
N ARG A 152 11.80 -8.08 0.68
CA ARG A 152 11.86 -8.03 -0.78
C ARG A 152 12.19 -9.40 -1.36
N ILE A 153 11.33 -9.93 -2.22
CA ILE A 153 11.58 -11.14 -3.01
C ILE A 153 11.97 -10.70 -4.42
N GLY A 154 13.25 -10.76 -4.72
CA GLY A 154 13.78 -10.38 -6.05
C GLY A 154 14.03 -11.57 -6.97
N ASP A 155 14.12 -12.79 -6.43
CA ASP A 155 14.26 -14.02 -7.22
C ASP A 155 12.91 -14.40 -7.87
N PRO A 156 12.85 -14.57 -9.20
CA PRO A 156 11.58 -14.85 -9.89
C PRO A 156 10.92 -16.16 -9.46
N ALA A 157 11.71 -17.22 -9.20
CA ALA A 157 11.16 -18.51 -8.82
C ALA A 157 10.63 -18.49 -7.37
N GLU A 158 11.26 -17.72 -6.49
CA GLU A 158 10.76 -17.47 -5.14
C GLU A 158 9.49 -16.63 -5.17
N ALA A 159 9.45 -15.58 -5.98
CA ALA A 159 8.26 -14.76 -6.17
C ALA A 159 7.07 -15.58 -6.71
N GLU A 160 7.30 -16.47 -7.67
CA GLU A 160 6.27 -17.37 -8.19
C GLU A 160 5.74 -18.32 -7.10
N ARG A 161 6.62 -18.90 -6.29
CA ARG A 161 6.21 -19.74 -5.14
C ARG A 161 5.40 -18.96 -4.11
N ALA A 162 5.80 -17.71 -3.82
CA ALA A 162 5.05 -16.86 -2.90
C ALA A 162 3.64 -16.53 -3.44
N LEU A 163 3.54 -16.22 -4.72
CA LEU A 163 2.26 -15.91 -5.38
C LEU A 163 1.36 -17.13 -5.55
N ALA A 164 1.93 -18.32 -5.70
CA ALA A 164 1.16 -19.56 -5.80
C ALA A 164 0.34 -19.86 -4.53
N GLY A 165 0.69 -19.27 -3.38
CA GLY A 165 -0.10 -19.35 -2.16
C GLY A 165 -1.38 -18.50 -2.15
N ALA A 166 -1.54 -17.60 -3.12
CA ALA A 166 -2.75 -16.79 -3.25
C ALA A 166 -3.81 -17.56 -4.06
N GLU A 167 -4.69 -18.26 -3.37
CA GLU A 167 -5.70 -19.14 -3.96
C GLU A 167 -7.05 -18.47 -4.09
N GLY A 168 -7.80 -18.86 -5.15
CA GLY A 168 -9.19 -18.44 -5.40
C GLY A 168 -9.31 -16.99 -5.86
N PRO A 169 -10.55 -16.46 -5.89
CA PRO A 169 -10.78 -15.08 -6.23
C PRO A 169 -10.24 -14.12 -5.15
N LEU A 170 -9.83 -12.95 -5.57
CA LEU A 170 -9.40 -11.88 -4.69
C LEU A 170 -10.60 -11.02 -4.29
N LEU A 171 -10.91 -10.95 -3.00
CA LEU A 171 -11.94 -10.06 -2.47
C LEU A 171 -11.31 -8.72 -2.09
N ILE A 172 -11.74 -7.63 -2.71
CA ILE A 172 -11.32 -6.29 -2.31
C ILE A 172 -11.91 -6.01 -0.92
N ALA A 173 -11.05 -5.69 0.04
CA ALA A 173 -11.46 -5.36 1.40
C ALA A 173 -11.35 -3.85 1.68
N ASP A 174 -10.40 -3.16 1.00
CA ASP A 174 -10.22 -1.72 1.13
C ASP A 174 -9.49 -1.13 -0.09
N GLY A 175 -9.51 0.22 -0.22
CA GLY A 175 -8.84 0.93 -1.32
C GLY A 175 -9.51 0.75 -2.68
N HIS A 176 -10.81 0.50 -2.71
CA HIS A 176 -11.58 0.15 -3.91
C HIS A 176 -12.02 1.35 -4.77
N HIS A 177 -11.81 2.57 -4.32
CA HIS A 177 -12.16 3.80 -5.04
C HIS A 177 -11.19 4.16 -6.16
#